data_6a1e202ef82fa2f80df0622c7ed9b13e
#
_entry.id   6a1e202ef82fa2f80df0622c7ed9b13e
#
_cell.length_a   1.000
_cell.length_b   1.000
_cell.length_c   1.000
_cell.angle_alpha   90.00
_cell.angle_beta   90.00
_cell.angle_gamma   90.00
#
_symmetry.space_group_name_H-M   'P 1'
#
loop_
_entity.id
_entity.type
_entity.pdbx_description
1 polymer ?
#
loop_
_entity_poly.entity_id
_entity_poly.type
_entity_poly.pdbx_seq_one_letter_code
_entity_poly.pdbx_strand_id
1 'polypeptide(L)'
;MEKIVYALWRDTAADRDAFNARLKDEIAPRLAEQAHAVRINLQDADVAGGTSPRMASTNPQMDAVVQLWVDSARDVVRQPLDAIVAEVAPRFAAWLVCESTAITNTQHPPQPGVRTEGFSQMVFLGRPPRLTWDAWREIWQRDHTVTGIDTQSNFEYVQNLVVRPLTYGAPDYAAMVEECFPRAALTDEAAYFDAPNDPAQLAANQQQMMESCARFIDFDRIDCIPTSQFEIKRLTR
;
A
#
# COMPACT_ATOMS: atom_id res chain seq x y z
N MET A 1 -14.81 14.30 3.52
CA MET A 1 -14.03 13.14 4.01
C MET A 1 -12.71 13.12 3.28
N GLU A 2 -11.61 12.97 4.00
CA GLU A 2 -10.25 12.93 3.49
C GLU A 2 -9.60 11.60 3.85
N LYS A 3 -8.66 11.13 3.03
CA LYS A 3 -7.90 9.91 3.32
C LYS A 3 -6.46 10.26 3.69
N ILE A 4 -5.99 9.67 4.80
CA ILE A 4 -4.61 9.77 5.26
C ILE A 4 -3.96 8.39 5.17
N VAL A 5 -2.75 8.33 4.63
CA VAL A 5 -1.91 7.13 4.66
C VAL A 5 -0.72 7.40 5.56
N TYR A 6 -0.49 6.53 6.53
CA TYR A 6 0.67 6.53 7.42
C TYR A 6 1.60 5.38 7.04
N ALA A 7 2.89 5.64 6.90
CA ALA A 7 3.93 4.63 6.91
C ALA A 7 4.59 4.62 8.29
N LEU A 8 4.74 3.44 8.88
CA LEU A 8 5.20 3.24 10.24
C LEU A 8 6.51 2.46 10.26
N TRP A 9 7.45 2.94 11.08
CA TRP A 9 8.70 2.24 11.40
C TRP A 9 8.69 1.91 12.88
N ARG A 10 8.74 0.60 13.21
CA ARG A 10 8.88 0.15 14.60
C ARG A 10 10.25 0.56 15.16
N ASP A 11 10.39 0.55 16.47
CA ASP A 11 11.71 0.55 17.08
C ASP A 11 12.47 -0.69 16.60
N THR A 12 13.70 -0.51 16.12
CA THR A 12 14.52 -1.61 15.60
C THR A 12 14.86 -2.67 16.67
N ALA A 13 14.81 -2.30 17.94
CA ALA A 13 14.98 -3.22 19.07
C ALA A 13 13.68 -3.98 19.43
N ALA A 14 12.51 -3.51 18.97
CA ALA A 14 11.25 -4.16 19.24
C ALA A 14 11.05 -5.40 18.35
N ASP A 15 10.43 -6.43 18.91
CA ASP A 15 10.00 -7.60 18.15
C ASP A 15 8.90 -7.22 17.13
N ARG A 16 8.98 -7.77 15.92
CA ARG A 16 8.03 -7.45 14.84
C ARG A 16 6.63 -7.99 15.11
N ASP A 17 6.51 -9.20 15.63
CA ASP A 17 5.22 -9.82 15.89
C ASP A 17 4.51 -9.11 17.04
N ALA A 18 5.25 -8.70 18.07
CA ALA A 18 4.72 -7.87 19.16
C ALA A 18 4.27 -6.49 18.67
N PHE A 19 5.04 -5.85 17.77
CA PHE A 19 4.64 -4.59 17.11
C PHE A 19 3.35 -4.77 16.30
N ASN A 20 3.28 -5.80 15.46
CA ASN A 20 2.11 -6.10 14.62
C ASN A 20 0.87 -6.39 15.47
N ALA A 21 1.00 -7.21 16.51
CA ALA A 21 -0.10 -7.52 17.44
C ALA A 21 -0.60 -6.25 18.13
N ARG A 22 0.31 -5.43 18.68
CA ARG A 22 -0.06 -4.17 19.33
C ARG A 22 -0.73 -3.19 18.36
N LEU A 23 -0.21 -3.04 17.14
CA LEU A 23 -0.83 -2.18 16.12
C LEU A 23 -2.24 -2.65 15.79
N LYS A 24 -2.43 -3.98 15.56
CA LYS A 24 -3.72 -4.54 15.15
C LYS A 24 -4.73 -4.56 16.30
N ASP A 25 -4.34 -4.99 17.49
CA ASP A 25 -5.27 -5.35 18.56
C ASP A 25 -5.52 -4.21 19.58
N GLU A 26 -4.61 -3.20 19.65
CA GLU A 26 -4.74 -2.07 20.58
C GLU A 26 -4.89 -0.72 19.85
N ILE A 27 -4.01 -0.42 18.91
CA ILE A 27 -3.90 0.91 18.28
C ILE A 27 -4.99 1.10 17.22
N ALA A 28 -5.15 0.16 16.29
CA ALA A 28 -6.11 0.29 15.21
C ALA A 28 -7.57 0.37 15.68
N PRO A 29 -8.02 -0.36 16.71
CA PRO A 29 -9.36 -0.15 17.30
C PRO A 29 -9.56 1.26 17.85
N ARG A 30 -8.58 1.85 18.54
CA ARG A 30 -8.65 3.22 19.06
C ARG A 30 -8.70 4.26 17.94
N LEU A 31 -7.97 4.04 16.84
CA LEU A 31 -8.09 4.86 15.63
C LEU A 31 -9.49 4.76 15.03
N ALA A 32 -10.09 3.57 15.07
CA ALA A 32 -11.45 3.32 14.56
C ALA A 32 -12.54 4.05 15.34
N GLU A 33 -12.30 4.42 16.59
CA GLU A 33 -13.22 5.26 17.37
C GLU A 33 -13.29 6.70 16.83
N GLN A 34 -12.22 7.18 16.19
CA GLN A 34 -12.06 8.57 15.74
C GLN A 34 -12.09 8.74 14.22
N ALA A 35 -12.03 7.64 13.46
CA ALA A 35 -12.05 7.66 12.00
C ALA A 35 -13.33 7.02 11.44
N HIS A 36 -13.74 7.39 10.23
CA HIS A 36 -14.86 6.78 9.52
C HIS A 36 -14.54 5.36 9.05
N ALA A 37 -13.29 5.12 8.65
CA ALA A 37 -12.79 3.80 8.31
C ALA A 37 -11.30 3.69 8.67
N VAL A 38 -10.84 2.45 8.90
CA VAL A 38 -9.45 2.11 9.21
C VAL A 38 -9.07 0.82 8.51
N ARG A 39 -7.98 0.87 7.77
CA ARG A 39 -7.31 -0.29 7.17
C ARG A 39 -5.86 -0.30 7.61
N ILE A 40 -5.31 -1.47 7.86
CA ILE A 40 -3.90 -1.65 8.16
C ILE A 40 -3.28 -2.72 7.27
N ASN A 41 -2.01 -2.51 6.94
CA ASN A 41 -1.19 -3.43 6.16
C ASN A 41 0.05 -3.76 6.99
N LEU A 42 0.29 -5.04 7.26
CA LEU A 42 1.35 -5.52 8.14
C LEU A 42 2.36 -6.39 7.39
N GLN A 43 3.64 -6.20 7.62
CA GLN A 43 4.66 -7.18 7.27
C GLN A 43 4.71 -8.25 8.37
N ASP A 44 3.91 -9.29 8.24
CA ASP A 44 3.80 -10.38 9.20
C ASP A 44 4.39 -11.71 8.68
N ALA A 45 4.27 -12.77 9.48
CA ALA A 45 4.80 -14.09 9.12
C ALA A 45 4.14 -14.66 7.86
N ASP A 46 2.89 -14.28 7.56
CA ASP A 46 2.17 -14.75 6.37
C ASP A 46 2.80 -14.30 5.06
N VAL A 47 3.48 -13.16 5.06
CA VAL A 47 4.14 -12.59 3.86
C VAL A 47 5.66 -12.63 3.93
N ALA A 48 6.25 -13.07 5.05
CA ALA A 48 7.70 -13.05 5.27
C ALA A 48 8.50 -13.92 4.28
N GLY A 49 7.91 -15.03 3.80
CA GLY A 49 8.52 -15.94 2.80
C GLY A 49 8.28 -15.55 1.35
N GLY A 50 7.64 -14.41 1.10
CA GLY A 50 7.30 -13.98 -0.26
C GLY A 50 8.52 -13.67 -1.13
N THR A 51 8.47 -14.13 -2.38
CA THR A 51 9.42 -13.79 -3.46
C THR A 51 8.85 -12.73 -4.41
N SER A 52 7.60 -12.28 -4.17
CA SER A 52 7.00 -11.17 -4.92
C SER A 52 7.90 -9.92 -4.90
N PRO A 53 7.80 -9.04 -5.89
CA PRO A 53 8.69 -7.88 -5.99
C PRO A 53 8.79 -7.11 -4.67
N ARG A 54 10.02 -6.94 -4.18
CA ARG A 54 10.34 -6.08 -3.04
C ARG A 54 11.40 -5.08 -3.48
N MET A 55 11.09 -3.81 -3.30
CA MET A 55 12.02 -2.71 -3.56
C MET A 55 12.06 -1.81 -2.33
N ALA A 56 13.24 -1.29 -1.99
CA ALA A 56 13.43 -0.46 -0.81
C ALA A 56 14.30 0.75 -1.14
N SER A 57 13.69 1.91 -1.27
CA SER A 57 14.39 3.20 -1.34
C SER A 57 14.55 3.83 0.04
N THR A 58 13.73 3.46 1.02
CA THR A 58 13.90 3.86 2.42
C THR A 58 14.71 2.82 3.20
N ASN A 59 15.57 3.31 4.10
CA ASN A 59 16.40 2.44 4.95
C ASN A 59 16.35 2.90 6.43
N PRO A 60 15.81 2.09 7.37
CA PRO A 60 15.06 0.85 7.08
C PRO A 60 13.78 1.13 6.31
N GLN A 61 13.26 0.10 5.60
CA GLN A 61 11.95 0.13 4.99
C GLN A 61 10.85 0.15 6.06
N MET A 62 9.69 0.74 5.76
CA MET A 62 8.56 0.77 6.69
C MET A 62 8.09 -0.64 7.06
N ASP A 63 7.63 -0.81 8.30
CA ASP A 63 7.17 -2.10 8.84
C ASP A 63 5.66 -2.30 8.67
N ALA A 64 4.88 -1.22 8.63
CA ALA A 64 3.43 -1.27 8.46
C ALA A 64 2.89 -0.01 7.79
N VAL A 65 1.66 -0.11 7.29
CA VAL A 65 0.89 1.03 6.75
C VAL A 65 -0.45 1.10 7.47
N VAL A 66 -0.89 2.32 7.81
CA VAL A 66 -2.23 2.59 8.34
C VAL A 66 -2.92 3.56 7.40
N GLN A 67 -4.15 3.24 7.03
CA GLN A 67 -4.98 4.05 6.15
C GLN A 67 -6.22 4.48 6.93
N LEU A 68 -6.45 5.79 7.01
CA LEU A 68 -7.56 6.38 7.77
C LEU A 68 -8.43 7.23 6.83
N TRP A 69 -9.74 7.09 6.95
CA TRP A 69 -10.71 8.00 6.35
C TRP A 69 -11.31 8.86 7.46
N VAL A 70 -11.10 10.17 7.37
CA VAL A 70 -11.42 11.15 8.42
C VAL A 70 -12.20 12.33 7.85
N ASP A 71 -12.80 13.15 8.73
CA ASP A 71 -13.45 14.38 8.26
C ASP A 71 -12.44 15.37 7.69
N SER A 72 -11.28 15.50 8.35
CA SER A 72 -10.24 16.44 7.95
C SER A 72 -8.85 16.00 8.39
N ALA A 73 -7.88 16.15 7.47
CA ALA A 73 -6.44 15.94 7.73
C ALA A 73 -5.73 17.20 8.27
N ARG A 74 -6.50 18.23 8.69
CA ARG A 74 -5.92 19.43 9.33
C ARG A 74 -5.22 19.04 10.63
N ASP A 75 -4.11 19.69 10.93
CA ASP A 75 -3.25 19.34 12.08
C ASP A 75 -4.01 19.27 13.41
N VAL A 76 -4.89 20.24 13.67
CA VAL A 76 -5.68 20.28 14.91
C VAL A 76 -6.69 19.11 15.04
N VAL A 77 -7.13 18.54 13.92
CA VAL A 77 -8.05 17.38 13.89
C VAL A 77 -7.26 16.07 13.91
N ARG A 78 -6.10 16.03 13.24
CA ARG A 78 -5.26 14.85 13.13
C ARG A 78 -4.39 14.60 14.36
N GLN A 79 -4.02 15.64 15.11
CA GLN A 79 -3.12 15.53 16.26
C GLN A 79 -3.46 14.40 17.26
N PRO A 80 -4.73 14.13 17.63
CA PRO A 80 -5.08 12.97 18.45
C PRO A 80 -4.76 11.63 17.79
N LEU A 81 -4.95 11.52 16.46
CA LEU A 81 -4.63 10.30 15.69
C LEU A 81 -3.11 10.09 15.61
N ASP A 82 -2.35 11.16 15.34
CA ASP A 82 -0.89 11.13 15.36
C ASP A 82 -0.34 10.67 16.72
N ALA A 83 -0.95 11.13 17.81
CA ALA A 83 -0.57 10.73 19.17
C ALA A 83 -0.79 9.23 19.42
N ILE A 84 -1.91 8.68 18.95
CA ILE A 84 -2.21 7.23 19.05
C ILE A 84 -1.19 6.42 18.22
N VAL A 85 -0.89 6.85 17.00
CA VAL A 85 0.09 6.17 16.13
C VAL A 85 1.50 6.20 16.76
N ALA A 86 1.89 7.33 17.36
CA ALA A 86 3.19 7.50 18.01
C ALA A 86 3.44 6.53 19.17
N GLU A 87 2.39 6.00 19.79
CA GLU A 87 2.52 5.03 20.90
C GLU A 87 3.13 3.69 20.46
N VAL A 88 2.97 3.31 19.19
CA VAL A 88 3.49 2.06 18.64
C VAL A 88 4.65 2.28 17.67
N ALA A 89 4.68 3.38 16.95
CA ALA A 89 5.70 3.72 15.99
C ALA A 89 6.38 5.04 16.35
N PRO A 90 7.59 5.04 16.95
CA PRO A 90 8.30 6.26 17.29
C PRO A 90 8.71 7.07 16.05
N ARG A 91 8.80 6.43 14.90
CA ARG A 91 8.97 7.06 13.60
C ARG A 91 7.79 6.71 12.71
N PHE A 92 7.10 7.72 12.21
CA PHE A 92 6.07 7.57 11.18
C PHE A 92 6.09 8.77 10.23
N ALA A 93 5.53 8.58 9.05
CA ALA A 93 5.26 9.62 8.09
C ALA A 93 3.81 9.51 7.60
N ALA A 94 3.17 10.63 7.33
CA ALA A 94 1.78 10.69 6.91
C ALA A 94 1.58 11.59 5.70
N TRP A 95 0.62 11.23 4.84
CA TRP A 95 0.25 11.98 3.64
C TRP A 95 -1.26 12.06 3.50
N LEU A 96 -1.73 13.23 3.10
CA LEU A 96 -3.07 13.39 2.53
C LEU A 96 -3.07 12.84 1.12
N VAL A 97 -4.02 11.97 0.81
CA VAL A 97 -4.13 11.35 -0.51
C VAL A 97 -5.53 11.49 -1.10
N CYS A 98 -5.61 11.42 -2.44
CA CYS A 98 -6.85 11.26 -3.19
C CYS A 98 -6.93 9.82 -3.70
N GLU A 99 -7.95 9.08 -3.23
CA GLU A 99 -8.16 7.68 -3.56
C GLU A 99 -8.95 7.50 -4.85
N SER A 100 -8.52 6.52 -5.67
CA SER A 100 -9.25 6.00 -6.83
C SER A 100 -9.16 4.47 -6.82
N THR A 101 -10.30 3.79 -6.94
CA THR A 101 -10.36 2.33 -6.96
C THR A 101 -10.48 1.85 -8.41
N ALA A 102 -9.42 1.24 -8.95
CA ALA A 102 -9.39 0.66 -10.29
C ALA A 102 -10.05 -0.74 -10.31
N ILE A 103 -9.79 -1.57 -9.29
CA ILE A 103 -10.45 -2.87 -9.09
C ILE A 103 -11.00 -2.92 -7.68
N THR A 104 -12.32 -3.08 -7.57
CA THR A 104 -12.98 -3.33 -6.28
C THR A 104 -12.86 -4.81 -5.91
N ASN A 105 -12.43 -5.11 -4.67
CA ASN A 105 -12.36 -6.47 -4.18
C ASN A 105 -13.76 -7.07 -3.99
N THR A 106 -14.19 -7.85 -4.97
CA THR A 106 -15.44 -8.62 -4.94
C THR A 106 -15.20 -10.13 -4.75
N GLN A 107 -13.95 -10.59 -4.95
CA GLN A 107 -13.60 -12.03 -4.84
C GLN A 107 -13.41 -12.44 -3.37
N HIS A 108 -12.74 -11.59 -2.59
CA HIS A 108 -12.45 -11.80 -1.16
C HIS A 108 -12.85 -10.57 -0.34
N PRO A 109 -14.16 -10.26 -0.23
CA PRO A 109 -14.64 -9.04 0.42
C PRO A 109 -14.08 -8.94 1.83
N PRO A 110 -13.39 -7.84 2.19
CA PRO A 110 -12.80 -7.67 3.52
C PRO A 110 -13.84 -7.78 4.63
N GLN A 111 -13.47 -8.44 5.74
CA GLN A 111 -14.28 -8.54 6.94
C GLN A 111 -13.57 -7.83 8.10
N PRO A 112 -14.27 -7.09 8.96
CA PRO A 112 -13.65 -6.34 10.05
C PRO A 112 -12.79 -7.22 10.96
N GLY A 113 -11.51 -6.84 11.11
CA GLY A 113 -10.52 -7.53 11.94
C GLY A 113 -9.97 -8.84 11.36
N VAL A 114 -10.50 -9.31 10.23
CA VAL A 114 -10.05 -10.54 9.57
C VAL A 114 -9.05 -10.19 8.47
N ARG A 115 -8.00 -11.00 8.35
CA ARG A 115 -7.02 -10.90 7.27
C ARG A 115 -7.71 -11.13 5.93
N THR A 116 -7.52 -10.24 4.96
CA THR A 116 -7.97 -10.46 3.58
C THR A 116 -7.22 -11.64 2.98
N GLU A 117 -7.93 -12.53 2.27
CA GLU A 117 -7.32 -13.68 1.58
C GLU A 117 -6.25 -13.21 0.58
N GLY A 118 -5.24 -14.05 0.37
CA GLY A 118 -4.09 -13.68 -0.45
C GLY A 118 -3.04 -12.83 0.25
N PHE A 119 -2.49 -11.83 -0.41
CA PHE A 119 -1.62 -10.81 0.17
C PHE A 119 -1.86 -9.46 -0.50
N SER A 120 -1.52 -8.40 0.18
CA SER A 120 -1.55 -7.04 -0.35
C SER A 120 -0.13 -6.55 -0.62
N GLN A 121 0.10 -5.99 -1.80
CA GLN A 121 1.32 -5.29 -2.15
C GLN A 121 1.11 -3.80 -1.99
N MET A 122 1.89 -3.18 -1.08
CA MET A 122 1.92 -1.73 -0.93
C MET A 122 3.10 -1.15 -1.70
N VAL A 123 2.83 -0.20 -2.58
CA VAL A 123 3.85 0.47 -3.39
C VAL A 123 3.82 1.96 -3.12
N PHE A 124 4.98 2.55 -2.85
CA PHE A 124 5.18 3.99 -2.68
C PHE A 124 6.05 4.51 -3.81
N LEU A 125 5.55 5.43 -4.59
CA LEU A 125 6.15 5.88 -5.85
C LEU A 125 6.62 7.33 -5.77
N GLY A 126 7.92 7.56 -6.02
CA GLY A 126 8.43 8.86 -6.38
C GLY A 126 8.19 9.16 -7.87
N ARG A 127 7.86 10.42 -8.20
CA ARG A 127 7.77 10.84 -9.61
C ARG A 127 9.17 11.12 -10.16
N PRO A 128 9.58 10.52 -11.30
CA PRO A 128 10.87 10.80 -11.89
C PRO A 128 10.96 12.25 -12.40
N PRO A 129 12.09 12.94 -12.19
CA PRO A 129 12.26 14.35 -12.60
C PRO A 129 12.07 14.60 -14.09
N ARG A 130 12.28 13.58 -14.94
CA ARG A 130 12.12 13.65 -16.41
C ARG A 130 10.67 13.86 -16.87
N LEU A 131 9.68 13.61 -16.01
CA LEU A 131 8.26 13.72 -16.36
C LEU A 131 7.63 14.93 -15.66
N THR A 132 6.78 15.65 -16.39
CA THR A 132 5.87 16.61 -15.77
C THR A 132 4.83 15.87 -14.93
N TRP A 133 4.14 16.56 -14.02
CA TRP A 133 3.10 15.97 -13.19
C TRP A 133 1.95 15.37 -14.03
N ASP A 134 1.51 16.10 -15.04
CA ASP A 134 0.40 15.65 -15.88
C ASP A 134 0.78 14.46 -16.76
N ALA A 135 1.96 14.49 -17.41
CA ALA A 135 2.47 13.37 -18.20
C ALA A 135 2.67 12.11 -17.35
N TRP A 136 3.19 12.27 -16.11
CA TRP A 136 3.38 11.16 -15.19
C TRP A 136 2.04 10.52 -14.79
N ARG A 137 1.03 11.35 -14.41
CA ARG A 137 -0.30 10.85 -14.06
C ARG A 137 -0.99 10.16 -15.23
N GLU A 138 -0.89 10.73 -16.43
CA GLU A 138 -1.49 10.14 -17.62
C GLU A 138 -0.92 8.74 -17.90
N ILE A 139 0.41 8.58 -17.87
CA ILE A 139 1.05 7.28 -18.05
C ILE A 139 0.63 6.31 -16.95
N TRP A 140 0.69 6.74 -15.68
CA TRP A 140 0.37 5.87 -14.55
C TRP A 140 -1.11 5.50 -14.50
N GLN A 141 -2.00 6.50 -14.42
CA GLN A 141 -3.42 6.26 -14.15
C GLN A 141 -4.21 5.76 -15.36
N ARG A 142 -3.79 6.10 -16.57
CA ARG A 142 -4.46 5.64 -17.79
C ARG A 142 -3.80 4.40 -18.38
N ASP A 143 -2.51 4.52 -18.76
CA ASP A 143 -1.85 3.48 -19.55
C ASP A 143 -1.42 2.29 -18.69
N HIS A 144 -0.70 2.57 -17.58
CA HIS A 144 -0.17 1.52 -16.71
C HIS A 144 -1.27 0.79 -15.92
N THR A 145 -2.35 1.47 -15.56
CA THR A 145 -3.50 0.82 -14.90
C THR A 145 -4.09 -0.29 -15.77
N VAL A 146 -4.24 -0.06 -17.06
CA VAL A 146 -4.72 -1.08 -18.01
C VAL A 146 -3.71 -2.24 -18.09
N THR A 147 -2.42 -1.92 -18.22
CA THR A 147 -1.36 -2.95 -18.23
C THR A 147 -1.40 -3.79 -16.95
N GLY A 148 -1.51 -3.19 -15.77
CA GLY A 148 -1.57 -3.92 -14.50
C GLY A 148 -2.78 -4.84 -14.41
N ILE A 149 -3.95 -4.40 -14.89
CA ILE A 149 -5.17 -5.21 -14.94
C ILE A 149 -5.04 -6.38 -15.93
N ASP A 150 -4.42 -6.15 -17.08
CA ASP A 150 -4.36 -7.14 -18.17
C ASP A 150 -3.26 -8.18 -17.98
N THR A 151 -2.24 -7.89 -17.15
CA THR A 151 -1.03 -8.74 -17.03
C THR A 151 -0.80 -9.33 -15.65
N GLN A 152 -1.63 -9.00 -14.67
CA GLN A 152 -1.48 -9.48 -13.29
C GLN A 152 -2.77 -10.08 -12.75
N SER A 153 -2.64 -10.97 -11.75
CA SER A 153 -3.77 -11.65 -11.11
C SER A 153 -4.39 -10.85 -9.96
N ASN A 154 -4.18 -9.53 -9.92
CA ASN A 154 -4.71 -8.71 -8.83
C ASN A 154 -6.24 -8.67 -8.82
N PHE A 155 -6.84 -8.83 -7.62
CA PHE A 155 -8.28 -8.78 -7.41
C PHE A 155 -8.75 -7.53 -6.65
N GLU A 156 -7.83 -6.69 -6.18
CA GLU A 156 -8.05 -5.34 -5.68
C GLU A 156 -6.94 -4.44 -6.20
N TYR A 157 -7.30 -3.24 -6.67
CA TYR A 157 -6.32 -2.24 -7.10
C TYR A 157 -6.81 -0.86 -6.68
N VAL A 158 -6.14 -0.28 -5.69
CA VAL A 158 -6.44 1.05 -5.15
C VAL A 158 -5.25 1.99 -5.39
N GLN A 159 -5.51 3.12 -5.99
CA GLN A 159 -4.56 4.18 -6.26
C GLN A 159 -4.78 5.35 -5.31
N ASN A 160 -3.71 5.82 -4.67
CA ASN A 160 -3.72 6.97 -3.77
C ASN A 160 -2.75 8.02 -4.30
N LEU A 161 -3.27 9.04 -4.97
CA LEU A 161 -2.48 10.18 -5.42
C LEU A 161 -2.14 11.06 -4.23
N VAL A 162 -0.86 11.32 -3.99
CA VAL A 162 -0.43 12.19 -2.88
C VAL A 162 -0.78 13.64 -3.19
N VAL A 163 -1.55 14.24 -2.29
CA VAL A 163 -1.90 15.67 -2.34
C VAL A 163 -0.80 16.50 -1.67
N ARG A 164 -0.39 16.10 -0.46
CA ARG A 164 0.72 16.73 0.28
C ARG A 164 1.19 15.84 1.45
N PRO A 165 2.46 15.98 1.89
CA PRO A 165 2.89 15.41 3.15
C PRO A 165 2.19 16.11 4.33
N LEU A 166 2.00 15.38 5.43
CA LEU A 166 1.39 15.85 6.66
C LEU A 166 2.37 15.90 7.83
N THR A 167 3.51 15.21 7.73
CA THR A 167 4.56 15.17 8.74
C THR A 167 5.85 15.76 8.21
N TYR A 168 6.65 16.35 9.08
CA TYR A 168 7.98 16.86 8.72
C TYR A 168 8.90 15.68 8.36
N GLY A 169 9.69 15.84 7.28
CA GLY A 169 10.64 14.82 6.83
C GLY A 169 10.00 13.59 6.21
N ALA A 170 8.72 13.63 5.87
CA ALA A 170 8.10 12.56 5.10
C ALA A 170 8.81 12.39 3.75
N PRO A 171 9.09 11.13 3.31
CA PRO A 171 9.62 10.87 1.98
C PRO A 171 8.78 11.51 0.87
N ASP A 172 9.44 12.00 -0.19
CA ASP A 172 8.79 12.67 -1.32
C ASP A 172 8.18 11.66 -2.29
N TYR A 173 7.07 11.04 -1.88
CA TYR A 173 6.26 10.18 -2.73
C TYR A 173 5.20 10.99 -3.47
N ALA A 174 4.94 10.62 -4.72
CA ALA A 174 3.90 11.20 -5.57
C ALA A 174 2.60 10.37 -5.52
N ALA A 175 2.70 9.08 -5.26
CA ALA A 175 1.55 8.18 -5.14
C ALA A 175 1.85 6.98 -4.26
N MET A 176 0.77 6.31 -3.85
CA MET A 176 0.80 5.02 -3.18
C MET A 176 -0.23 4.10 -3.83
N VAL A 177 0.14 2.85 -4.00
CA VAL A 177 -0.72 1.83 -4.60
C VAL A 177 -0.91 0.70 -3.60
N GLU A 178 -2.11 0.18 -3.53
CA GLU A 178 -2.42 -1.06 -2.85
C GLU A 178 -3.03 -2.03 -3.85
N GLU A 179 -2.43 -3.20 -4.00
CA GLU A 179 -2.91 -4.27 -4.87
C GLU A 179 -2.99 -5.56 -4.08
N CYS A 180 -4.13 -6.26 -4.15
CA CYS A 180 -4.27 -7.57 -3.53
C CYS A 180 -4.21 -8.67 -4.59
N PHE A 181 -3.45 -9.71 -4.26
CA PHE A 181 -3.16 -10.85 -5.12
C PHE A 181 -3.54 -12.17 -4.46
N PRO A 182 -3.84 -13.23 -5.24
CA PRO A 182 -4.01 -14.58 -4.72
C PRO A 182 -2.78 -15.05 -3.93
N ARG A 183 -2.99 -15.91 -2.94
CA ARG A 183 -1.90 -16.45 -2.10
C ARG A 183 -0.74 -17.05 -2.91
N ALA A 184 -1.03 -17.77 -4.00
CA ALA A 184 -0.01 -18.36 -4.86
C ALA A 184 0.95 -17.31 -5.45
N ALA A 185 0.46 -16.13 -5.80
CA ALA A 185 1.25 -15.05 -6.38
C ALA A 185 2.33 -14.50 -5.44
N LEU A 186 2.28 -14.82 -4.15
CA LEU A 186 3.32 -14.42 -3.19
C LEU A 186 4.68 -15.08 -3.50
N THR A 187 4.69 -16.29 -4.04
CA THR A 187 5.90 -17.09 -4.28
C THR A 187 6.01 -17.65 -5.69
N ASP A 188 5.00 -17.49 -6.53
CA ASP A 188 4.94 -17.99 -7.90
C ASP A 188 4.70 -16.83 -8.89
N GLU A 189 5.71 -16.56 -9.72
CA GLU A 189 5.65 -15.51 -10.75
C GLU A 189 4.57 -15.77 -11.80
N ALA A 190 4.33 -17.03 -12.17
CA ALA A 190 3.29 -17.38 -13.14
C ALA A 190 1.90 -17.07 -12.57
N ALA A 191 1.70 -17.32 -11.28
CA ALA A 191 0.47 -16.93 -10.59
C ALA A 191 0.38 -15.39 -10.45
N TYR A 192 1.49 -14.68 -10.21
CA TYR A 192 1.51 -13.23 -10.07
C TYR A 192 1.16 -12.53 -11.40
N PHE A 193 1.74 -13.01 -12.52
CA PHE A 193 1.51 -12.46 -13.86
C PHE A 193 0.34 -13.10 -14.61
N ASP A 194 -0.60 -13.72 -13.91
CA ASP A 194 -1.81 -14.35 -14.47
C ASP A 194 -1.55 -15.27 -15.68
N ALA A 195 -0.48 -16.06 -15.59
CA ALA A 195 -0.03 -16.96 -16.66
C ALA A 195 0.27 -18.39 -16.15
N PRO A 196 -0.65 -19.02 -15.37
CA PRO A 196 -0.39 -20.34 -14.83
C PRO A 196 -0.25 -21.37 -15.96
N ASN A 197 0.85 -22.13 -15.95
CA ASN A 197 1.18 -23.17 -16.95
C ASN A 197 1.38 -22.66 -18.39
N ASP A 198 1.57 -21.35 -18.61
CA ASP A 198 1.87 -20.76 -19.91
C ASP A 198 3.16 -19.91 -19.88
N PRO A 199 4.34 -20.48 -20.13
CA PRO A 199 5.60 -19.75 -20.12
C PRO A 199 5.69 -18.65 -21.18
N ALA A 200 4.98 -18.77 -22.30
CA ALA A 200 4.99 -17.74 -23.35
C ALA A 200 4.16 -16.52 -22.90
N GLN A 201 2.99 -16.76 -22.30
CA GLN A 201 2.17 -15.70 -21.74
C GLN A 201 2.88 -15.03 -20.54
N LEU A 202 3.55 -15.82 -19.69
CA LEU A 202 4.36 -15.27 -18.57
C LEU A 202 5.41 -14.29 -19.08
N ALA A 203 6.20 -14.72 -20.08
CA ALA A 203 7.24 -13.86 -20.66
C ALA A 203 6.65 -12.58 -21.29
N ALA A 204 5.52 -12.69 -21.99
CA ALA A 204 4.83 -11.56 -22.59
C ALA A 204 4.31 -10.58 -21.55
N ASN A 205 3.65 -11.07 -20.48
CA ASN A 205 3.12 -10.24 -19.39
C ASN A 205 4.26 -9.53 -18.62
N GLN A 206 5.34 -10.24 -18.31
CA GLN A 206 6.53 -9.67 -17.67
C GLN A 206 7.14 -8.55 -18.53
N GLN A 207 7.32 -8.79 -19.83
CA GLN A 207 7.86 -7.78 -20.74
C GLN A 207 6.97 -6.54 -20.79
N GLN A 208 5.67 -6.71 -21.01
CA GLN A 208 4.70 -5.62 -21.08
C GLN A 208 4.67 -4.79 -19.79
N MET A 209 4.71 -5.45 -18.63
CA MET A 209 4.76 -4.80 -17.33
C MET A 209 6.03 -4.00 -17.15
N MET A 210 7.20 -4.57 -17.46
CA MET A 210 8.49 -3.90 -17.33
C MET A 210 8.60 -2.68 -18.26
N GLU A 211 8.14 -2.80 -19.50
CA GLU A 211 8.09 -1.68 -20.45
C GLU A 211 7.17 -0.56 -19.94
N SER A 212 6.02 -0.91 -19.39
CA SER A 212 5.10 0.06 -18.78
C SER A 212 5.72 0.76 -17.57
N CYS A 213 6.30 0.00 -16.63
CA CYS A 213 6.97 0.52 -15.45
C CYS A 213 8.10 1.49 -15.78
N ALA A 214 8.96 1.14 -16.77
CA ALA A 214 10.08 1.97 -17.19
C ALA A 214 9.67 3.36 -17.70
N ARG A 215 8.44 3.53 -18.14
CA ARG A 215 7.92 4.81 -18.63
C ARG A 215 7.73 5.83 -17.52
N PHE A 216 7.33 5.41 -16.29
CA PHE A 216 6.89 6.34 -15.26
C PHE A 216 7.49 6.11 -13.85
N ILE A 217 8.09 4.95 -13.56
CA ILE A 217 8.69 4.67 -12.26
C ILE A 217 10.09 5.30 -12.17
N ASP A 218 10.36 5.89 -11.02
CA ASP A 218 11.70 6.21 -10.54
C ASP A 218 12.16 5.08 -9.63
N PHE A 219 12.96 4.15 -10.19
CA PHE A 219 13.42 2.96 -9.46
C PHE A 219 14.34 3.25 -8.28
N ASP A 220 14.90 4.45 -8.19
CA ASP A 220 15.69 4.91 -7.04
C ASP A 220 14.78 5.46 -5.91
N ARG A 221 13.50 5.71 -6.19
CA ARG A 221 12.54 6.28 -5.25
C ARG A 221 11.22 5.50 -5.23
N ILE A 222 11.35 4.20 -5.05
CA ILE A 222 10.22 3.27 -4.91
C ILE A 222 10.40 2.40 -3.68
N ASP A 223 9.35 2.27 -2.88
CA ASP A 223 9.23 1.21 -1.88
C ASP A 223 8.07 0.29 -2.29
N CYS A 224 8.36 -1.01 -2.39
CA CYS A 224 7.39 -2.03 -2.73
C CYS A 224 7.49 -3.15 -1.70
N ILE A 225 6.40 -3.42 -0.98
CA ILE A 225 6.37 -4.35 0.16
C ILE A 225 5.15 -5.26 0.10
N PRO A 226 5.33 -6.59 0.19
CA PRO A 226 4.21 -7.49 0.45
C PRO A 226 3.75 -7.36 1.91
N THR A 227 2.44 -7.31 2.09
CA THR A 227 1.79 -7.12 3.39
C THR A 227 0.54 -7.98 3.52
N SER A 228 0.12 -8.24 4.75
CA SER A 228 -1.22 -8.71 5.07
C SER A 228 -2.16 -7.52 5.29
N GLN A 229 -3.29 -7.50 4.58
CA GLN A 229 -4.30 -6.46 4.70
C GLN A 229 -5.35 -6.85 5.75
N PHE A 230 -5.72 -5.89 6.61
CA PHE A 230 -6.82 -6.00 7.56
C PHE A 230 -7.72 -4.78 7.47
N GLU A 231 -8.99 -4.98 7.19
CA GLU A 231 -10.02 -3.96 7.35
C GLU A 231 -10.46 -3.94 8.83
N ILE A 232 -10.12 -2.90 9.58
CA ILE A 232 -10.48 -2.78 11.01
C ILE A 232 -11.89 -2.20 11.16
N LYS A 233 -12.18 -1.18 10.37
CA LYS A 233 -13.49 -0.54 10.30
C LYS A 233 -13.80 -0.19 8.85
N ARG A 234 -14.94 -0.65 8.36
CA ARG A 234 -15.40 -0.34 7.00
C ARG A 234 -16.00 1.05 6.92
N LEU A 235 -15.79 1.68 5.78
CA LEU A 235 -16.53 2.89 5.42
C LEU A 235 -18.01 2.52 5.21
N THR A 236 -18.89 3.03 6.05
CA THR A 236 -20.34 2.95 5.83
C THR A 236 -20.75 4.13 4.95
N ARG A 237 -21.22 3.84 3.76
CA ARG A 237 -21.82 4.82 2.82
C ARG A 237 -23.27 5.08 3.21
#